data_a9a028fee522516226efa224d853e9be
#
_entry.id   a9a028fee522516226efa224d853e9be
#
_cell.length_a   1.000
_cell.length_b   1.000
_cell.length_c   1.000
_cell.angle_alpha   90.00
_cell.angle_beta   90.00
_cell.angle_gamma   90.00
#
_symmetry.space_group_name_H-M   'P 1'
#
loop_
_entity.id
_entity.type
_entity.pdbx_description
1 polymer ?
#
loop_
_entity_poly.entity_id
_entity_poly.type
_entity_poly.pdbx_seq_one_letter_code
_entity_poly.pdbx_strand_id
1 'polypeptide(L)'
;MAEGTWSESIHRRSLMLGCLTGVVTVGLKAGSLHALSFFAGGESKVTHGDLKNWKSMPDLKGFEAAFEFLDKKSVADVPLGKHAIEGEQVYALVQKLPSRAAETAQFESHRKYIDIHYVVSGQETSGFAPAQDLKLAVPYDESKDVMLYNVPQQYTKNEVKPGQFVIYLPGQAHLPNCHLQGPHDLHKVVIKVHVDYLAAKRKQG
;
A
#
# COMPACT_ATOMS: atom_id res chain seq x y z
N MET A 1 -65.55 33.08 -0.21
CA MET A 1 -65.69 34.42 -0.80
C MET A 1 -64.29 34.97 -1.08
N ALA A 2 -64.05 35.24 -2.40
CA ALA A 2 -63.02 36.06 -3.05
C ALA A 2 -61.56 35.63 -2.84
N GLU A 3 -60.92 34.93 -3.76
CA GLU A 3 -60.28 35.35 -5.03
C GLU A 3 -59.38 36.57 -4.96
N GLY A 4 -58.14 36.39 -5.40
CA GLY A 4 -57.20 37.47 -5.65
C GLY A 4 -55.92 36.94 -6.25
N THR A 5 -55.93 36.63 -7.56
CA THR A 5 -54.80 36.41 -8.46
C THR A 5 -54.07 37.72 -8.68
N TRP A 6 -52.74 37.72 -8.67
CA TRP A 6 -51.89 38.63 -9.50
C TRP A 6 -50.62 37.91 -9.96
N SER A 7 -50.56 37.73 -11.25
CA SER A 7 -49.37 37.44 -12.07
C SER A 7 -48.58 38.71 -12.23
N GLU A 8 -47.23 38.64 -12.09
CA GLU A 8 -46.36 39.51 -12.91
C GLU A 8 -44.95 38.91 -13.03
N SER A 9 -44.59 38.74 -14.26
CA SER A 9 -43.28 38.38 -14.79
C SER A 9 -42.32 39.56 -14.68
N ILE A 10 -41.07 39.36 -14.22
CA ILE A 10 -39.98 40.31 -14.49
C ILE A 10 -38.65 39.55 -14.69
N HIS A 11 -38.18 39.64 -15.92
CA HIS A 11 -36.82 39.77 -16.46
C HIS A 11 -35.62 39.03 -15.83
N ARG A 12 -35.15 38.12 -16.64
CA ARG A 12 -33.77 37.59 -16.64
C ARG A 12 -32.78 38.76 -16.77
N ARG A 13 -31.88 38.89 -15.81
CA ARG A 13 -30.58 39.54 -16.00
C ARG A 13 -29.49 38.54 -15.66
N SER A 14 -28.84 38.04 -16.71
CA SER A 14 -27.56 37.35 -16.63
C SER A 14 -26.52 38.25 -15.98
N LEU A 15 -26.02 37.90 -14.83
CA LEU A 15 -24.75 38.38 -14.32
C LEU A 15 -23.70 37.28 -14.56
N MET A 16 -22.87 37.53 -15.56
CA MET A 16 -21.61 36.80 -15.75
C MET A 16 -20.68 37.19 -14.60
N LEU A 17 -20.48 36.27 -13.67
CA LEU A 17 -19.42 36.36 -12.67
C LEU A 17 -18.23 35.60 -13.18
N GLY A 18 -17.23 36.32 -13.68
CA GLY A 18 -15.95 35.74 -14.12
C GLY A 18 -15.23 35.08 -12.94
N CYS A 19 -15.09 33.80 -13.01
CA CYS A 19 -14.25 33.03 -12.09
C CYS A 19 -12.79 33.12 -12.58
N LEU A 20 -12.02 34.01 -11.97
CA LEU A 20 -10.55 34.00 -12.10
C LEU A 20 -10.02 32.79 -11.36
N THR A 21 -9.76 31.69 -12.10
CA THR A 21 -8.98 30.57 -11.60
C THR A 21 -7.50 30.96 -11.56
N GLY A 22 -7.05 31.44 -10.40
CA GLY A 22 -5.64 31.56 -10.11
C GLY A 22 -5.00 30.18 -10.09
N VAL A 23 -4.26 29.84 -11.16
CA VAL A 23 -3.40 28.66 -11.18
C VAL A 23 -2.20 28.94 -10.30
N VAL A 24 -2.21 28.44 -9.08
CA VAL A 24 -1.01 28.37 -8.24
C VAL A 24 -0.17 27.20 -8.78
N THR A 25 0.81 27.50 -9.62
CA THR A 25 1.84 26.55 -10.03
C THR A 25 2.81 26.33 -8.87
N VAL A 26 2.52 25.35 -8.01
CA VAL A 26 3.52 24.79 -7.11
C VAL A 26 4.48 23.99 -7.96
N GLY A 27 5.73 24.47 -8.07
CA GLY A 27 6.80 23.80 -8.80
C GLY A 27 7.17 22.45 -8.16
N LEU A 28 6.46 21.41 -8.51
CA LEU A 28 6.84 20.02 -8.22
C LEU A 28 7.91 19.58 -9.24
N LYS A 29 9.05 19.12 -8.75
CA LYS A 29 10.11 18.55 -9.60
C LYS A 29 9.49 17.43 -10.45
N ALA A 30 9.69 17.49 -11.75
CA ALA A 30 9.07 16.66 -12.78
C ALA A 30 9.29 15.12 -12.64
N GLY A 31 10.13 14.67 -11.71
CA GLY A 31 10.39 13.24 -11.47
C GLY A 31 9.32 12.52 -10.65
N SER A 32 8.57 13.24 -9.79
CA SER A 32 7.62 12.61 -8.86
C SER A 32 6.24 12.31 -9.46
N LEU A 33 5.81 13.06 -10.48
CA LEU A 33 4.48 12.90 -11.09
C LEU A 33 4.32 11.65 -11.95
N HIS A 34 5.41 11.15 -12.56
CA HIS A 34 5.34 9.93 -13.40
C HIS A 34 5.28 8.63 -12.58
N ALA A 35 5.89 8.60 -11.39
CA ALA A 35 5.80 7.46 -10.49
C ALA A 35 4.38 7.30 -9.91
N LEU A 36 3.74 8.41 -9.55
CA LEU A 36 2.38 8.41 -8.99
C LEU A 36 1.31 8.00 -9.99
N SER A 37 1.48 8.26 -11.29
CA SER A 37 0.50 7.84 -12.31
C SER A 37 0.48 6.31 -12.55
N PHE A 38 1.57 5.61 -12.25
CA PHE A 38 1.64 4.14 -12.35
C PHE A 38 0.86 3.43 -11.22
N PHE A 39 0.65 4.11 -10.09
CA PHE A 39 -0.03 3.59 -8.91
C PHE A 39 -1.39 4.28 -8.65
N ALA A 40 -1.83 5.18 -9.52
CA ALA A 40 -3.05 5.99 -9.36
C ALA A 40 -4.37 5.24 -9.62
N GLY A 41 -4.32 3.96 -9.96
CA GLY A 41 -5.49 3.09 -9.98
C GLY A 41 -5.51 2.29 -8.69
N GLY A 42 -6.41 2.59 -7.76
CA GLY A 42 -6.65 1.79 -6.57
C GLY A 42 -7.00 0.36 -7.00
N GLU A 43 -5.98 -0.47 -7.23
CA GLU A 43 -6.20 -1.88 -7.56
C GLU A 43 -6.93 -2.54 -6.40
N SER A 44 -8.08 -3.11 -6.69
CA SER A 44 -8.92 -3.83 -5.73
C SER A 44 -8.32 -5.17 -5.30
N LYS A 45 -7.14 -5.50 -5.78
CA LYS A 45 -6.43 -6.76 -5.51
C LYS A 45 -4.96 -6.51 -5.20
N VAL A 46 -4.42 -7.33 -4.31
CA VAL A 46 -2.98 -7.42 -4.05
C VAL A 46 -2.38 -8.54 -4.88
N THR A 47 -1.11 -8.39 -5.26
CA THR A 47 -0.35 -9.49 -5.88
C THR A 47 0.10 -10.45 -4.78
N HIS A 48 -0.18 -11.73 -4.95
CA HIS A 48 0.23 -12.75 -4.00
C HIS A 48 0.62 -14.03 -4.75
N GLY A 49 1.50 -14.85 -4.16
CA GLY A 49 1.93 -16.10 -4.79
C GLY A 49 2.90 -16.94 -3.97
N ASP A 50 3.28 -18.07 -4.54
CA ASP A 50 4.34 -18.91 -3.99
C ASP A 50 5.71 -18.41 -4.47
N LEU A 51 6.67 -18.29 -3.56
CA LEU A 51 8.02 -17.83 -3.90
C LEU A 51 8.66 -18.69 -5.01
N LYS A 52 8.48 -20.01 -5.01
CA LYS A 52 9.04 -20.90 -6.04
C LYS A 52 8.64 -20.54 -7.48
N ASN A 53 7.55 -19.79 -7.66
CA ASN A 53 7.00 -19.45 -8.97
C ASN A 53 7.34 -18.02 -9.41
N TRP A 54 8.04 -17.22 -8.59
CA TRP A 54 8.22 -15.79 -8.81
C TRP A 54 8.79 -15.43 -10.19
N LYS A 55 9.73 -16.25 -10.71
CA LYS A 55 10.38 -16.02 -12.01
C LYS A 55 9.42 -16.12 -13.20
N SER A 56 8.29 -16.80 -13.03
CA SER A 56 7.26 -16.93 -14.07
C SER A 56 6.12 -15.92 -13.95
N MET A 57 6.20 -15.00 -12.97
CA MET A 57 5.16 -13.98 -12.74
C MET A 57 5.56 -12.65 -13.42
N PRO A 58 4.90 -12.27 -14.54
CA PRO A 58 5.29 -11.08 -15.32
C PRO A 58 5.15 -9.78 -14.54
N ASP A 59 4.20 -9.72 -13.59
CA ASP A 59 3.95 -8.55 -12.75
C ASP A 59 5.10 -8.24 -11.78
N LEU A 60 6.03 -9.20 -11.59
CA LEU A 60 7.18 -9.05 -10.70
C LEU A 60 8.42 -8.46 -11.38
N LYS A 61 8.33 -8.05 -12.66
CA LYS A 61 9.41 -7.34 -13.34
C LYS A 61 9.82 -6.08 -12.55
N GLY A 62 11.13 -5.96 -12.30
CA GLY A 62 11.73 -4.88 -11.51
C GLY A 62 11.89 -5.20 -10.02
N PHE A 63 11.33 -6.31 -9.55
CA PHE A 63 11.47 -6.77 -8.15
C PHE A 63 12.59 -7.83 -7.98
N GLU A 64 13.41 -8.08 -9.00
CA GLU A 64 14.38 -9.17 -9.04
C GLU A 64 15.26 -9.19 -7.78
N ALA A 65 15.85 -8.06 -7.38
CA ALA A 65 16.71 -8.00 -6.19
C ALA A 65 16.00 -8.43 -4.90
N ALA A 66 14.72 -8.08 -4.75
CA ALA A 66 13.90 -8.48 -3.60
C ALA A 66 13.65 -9.98 -3.60
N PHE A 67 13.22 -10.53 -4.74
CA PHE A 67 12.90 -11.96 -4.84
C PHE A 67 14.15 -12.86 -4.84
N GLU A 68 15.27 -12.42 -5.38
CA GLU A 68 16.55 -13.12 -5.26
C GLU A 68 17.03 -13.18 -3.81
N PHE A 69 16.77 -12.15 -3.01
CA PHE A 69 17.07 -12.19 -1.57
C PHE A 69 16.20 -13.25 -0.87
N LEU A 70 14.91 -13.31 -1.17
CA LEU A 70 13.96 -14.27 -0.58
C LEU A 70 14.23 -15.72 -1.02
N ASP A 71 14.66 -15.91 -2.28
CA ASP A 71 14.90 -17.23 -2.89
C ASP A 71 16.20 -17.91 -2.42
N LYS A 72 17.00 -17.23 -1.58
CA LYS A 72 18.18 -17.83 -0.97
C LYS A 72 17.77 -18.95 -0.04
N LYS A 73 18.43 -20.12 -0.15
CA LYS A 73 18.18 -21.29 0.71
C LYS A 73 18.31 -20.99 2.20
N SER A 74 19.08 -19.96 2.55
CA SER A 74 19.37 -19.53 3.92
C SER A 74 18.50 -18.39 4.41
N VAL A 75 17.40 -18.00 3.70
CA VAL A 75 16.56 -16.88 4.13
C VAL A 75 16.01 -17.06 5.56
N ALA A 76 15.77 -18.30 5.96
CA ALA A 76 15.32 -18.64 7.31
C ALA A 76 16.39 -18.40 8.40
N ASP A 77 17.66 -18.39 8.01
CA ASP A 77 18.82 -18.23 8.91
C ASP A 77 19.34 -16.78 8.92
N VAL A 78 18.74 -15.89 8.11
CA VAL A 78 19.13 -14.47 8.12
C VAL A 78 18.83 -13.89 9.50
N PRO A 79 19.79 -13.20 10.15
CA PRO A 79 19.59 -12.60 11.46
C PRO A 79 18.39 -11.63 11.50
N LEU A 80 17.77 -11.50 12.67
CA LEU A 80 16.69 -10.54 12.87
C LEU A 80 17.22 -9.11 12.67
N GLY A 81 16.37 -8.23 12.13
CA GLY A 81 16.69 -6.82 11.93
C GLY A 81 16.64 -6.39 10.47
N LYS A 82 17.26 -5.21 10.20
CA LYS A 82 17.32 -4.60 8.87
C LYS A 82 18.57 -5.06 8.10
N HIS A 83 18.35 -5.47 6.84
CA HIS A 83 19.41 -5.90 5.91
C HIS A 83 19.29 -5.11 4.62
N ALA A 84 20.32 -4.36 4.25
CA ALA A 84 20.38 -3.68 2.97
C ALA A 84 20.53 -4.70 1.83
N ILE A 85 19.75 -4.54 0.75
CA ILE A 85 19.86 -5.30 -0.50
C ILE A 85 20.42 -4.38 -1.58
N GLU A 86 19.77 -3.24 -1.82
CA GLU A 86 20.22 -2.15 -2.69
C GLU A 86 20.24 -0.84 -1.88
N GLY A 87 20.98 -0.84 -0.76
CA GLY A 87 21.03 0.27 0.19
C GLY A 87 19.64 0.56 0.79
N GLU A 88 19.27 1.84 0.81
CA GLU A 88 17.93 2.27 1.27
C GLU A 88 16.85 2.11 0.18
N GLN A 89 17.21 1.83 -1.07
CA GLN A 89 16.26 1.65 -2.15
C GLN A 89 15.53 0.31 -2.05
N VAL A 90 16.22 -0.75 -1.61
CA VAL A 90 15.65 -2.06 -1.33
C VAL A 90 16.31 -2.63 -0.08
N TYR A 91 15.50 -2.95 0.92
CA TYR A 91 16.00 -3.58 2.16
C TYR A 91 15.00 -4.57 2.74
N ALA A 92 15.50 -5.53 3.50
CA ALA A 92 14.70 -6.52 4.20
C ALA A 92 14.61 -6.19 5.70
N LEU A 93 13.45 -6.44 6.28
CA LEU A 93 13.20 -6.48 7.71
C LEU A 93 12.87 -7.93 8.10
N VAL A 94 13.81 -8.62 8.75
CA VAL A 94 13.63 -9.99 9.22
C VAL A 94 13.08 -9.95 10.65
N GLN A 95 11.94 -10.59 10.87
CA GLN A 95 11.17 -10.48 12.10
C GLN A 95 10.72 -11.85 12.61
N LYS A 96 10.82 -12.05 13.94
CA LYS A 96 10.13 -13.10 14.68
C LYS A 96 9.29 -12.44 15.75
N LEU A 97 7.98 -12.63 15.71
CA LEU A 97 7.02 -11.98 16.60
C LEU A 97 5.78 -12.86 16.78
N PRO A 98 5.05 -12.69 17.90
CA PRO A 98 3.74 -13.30 18.04
C PRO A 98 2.74 -12.65 17.07
N SER A 99 1.90 -13.47 16.43
CA SER A 99 0.75 -12.96 15.71
C SER A 99 -0.27 -12.34 16.66
N ARG A 100 -1.10 -11.42 16.18
CA ARG A 100 -2.06 -10.66 16.99
C ARG A 100 -3.49 -10.78 16.46
N ALA A 101 -4.46 -10.52 17.32
CA ALA A 101 -5.85 -10.39 16.90
C ALA A 101 -6.04 -9.12 16.05
N ALA A 102 -6.84 -9.20 15.00
CA ALA A 102 -7.08 -8.08 14.09
C ALA A 102 -7.68 -6.85 14.80
N GLU A 103 -8.48 -7.08 15.83
CA GLU A 103 -9.15 -6.03 16.63
C GLU A 103 -8.17 -5.18 17.44
N THR A 104 -6.95 -5.69 17.69
CA THR A 104 -5.89 -4.99 18.42
C THR A 104 -4.88 -4.29 17.51
N ALA A 105 -5.10 -4.36 16.19
CA ALA A 105 -4.20 -3.85 15.18
C ALA A 105 -4.76 -2.59 14.51
N GLN A 106 -3.98 -1.99 13.64
CA GLN A 106 -4.39 -0.89 12.77
C GLN A 106 -3.94 -1.21 11.34
N PHE A 107 -4.74 -0.77 10.37
CA PHE A 107 -4.30 -0.74 8.99
C PHE A 107 -3.20 0.29 8.83
N GLU A 108 -2.21 -0.02 7.99
CA GLU A 108 -1.13 0.89 7.61
C GLU A 108 -1.01 0.98 6.09
N SER A 109 -0.54 2.12 5.60
CA SER A 109 -0.13 2.28 4.21
C SER A 109 1.10 3.17 4.11
N HIS A 110 1.79 3.06 2.97
CA HIS A 110 3.03 3.73 2.68
C HIS A 110 2.91 4.64 1.45
N ARG A 111 3.82 5.58 1.28
CA ARG A 111 3.89 6.45 0.10
C ARG A 111 5.13 6.22 -0.74
N LYS A 112 6.25 5.92 -0.07
CA LYS A 112 7.58 5.80 -0.70
C LYS A 112 7.97 4.36 -0.98
N TYR A 113 7.47 3.41 -0.17
CA TYR A 113 7.84 2.01 -0.27
C TYR A 113 6.65 1.11 -0.62
N ILE A 114 6.97 0.09 -1.38
CA ILE A 114 6.16 -1.09 -1.64
C ILE A 114 6.59 -2.15 -0.63
N ASP A 115 5.64 -2.81 0.00
CA ASP A 115 5.92 -3.88 0.97
C ASP A 115 5.72 -5.24 0.33
N ILE A 116 6.70 -6.12 0.46
CA ILE A 116 6.59 -7.54 0.12
C ILE A 116 6.68 -8.32 1.43
N HIS A 117 5.56 -8.88 1.87
CA HIS A 117 5.52 -9.75 3.05
C HIS A 117 5.73 -11.20 2.63
N TYR A 118 6.75 -11.84 3.14
CA TYR A 118 7.06 -13.24 2.91
C TYR A 118 7.07 -14.00 4.24
N VAL A 119 6.35 -15.12 4.31
CA VAL A 119 6.29 -15.95 5.51
C VAL A 119 7.31 -17.07 5.43
N VAL A 120 8.22 -17.12 6.40
CA VAL A 120 9.22 -18.18 6.55
C VAL A 120 8.63 -19.34 7.35
N SER A 121 7.99 -19.06 8.49
CA SER A 121 7.27 -20.05 9.31
C SER A 121 6.14 -19.40 10.08
N GLY A 122 5.19 -20.19 10.54
CA GLY A 122 3.91 -19.72 11.06
C GLY A 122 2.92 -19.45 9.92
N GLN A 123 1.96 -18.59 10.16
CA GLN A 123 0.97 -18.17 9.16
C GLN A 123 0.56 -16.72 9.45
N GLU A 124 0.53 -15.89 8.44
CA GLU A 124 0.01 -14.53 8.55
C GLU A 124 -1.36 -14.44 7.90
N THR A 125 -2.34 -13.90 8.62
CA THR A 125 -3.54 -13.38 8.01
C THR A 125 -3.36 -11.89 7.88
N SER A 126 -3.17 -11.41 6.65
CA SER A 126 -3.00 -10.00 6.37
C SER A 126 -4.29 -9.41 5.82
N GLY A 127 -4.81 -8.34 6.45
CA GLY A 127 -5.95 -7.61 5.95
C GLY A 127 -5.54 -6.70 4.79
N PHE A 128 -6.46 -6.47 3.84
CA PHE A 128 -6.30 -5.52 2.75
C PHE A 128 -7.56 -4.68 2.56
N ALA A 129 -7.37 -3.37 2.34
CA ALA A 129 -8.40 -2.45 1.88
C ALA A 129 -7.75 -1.28 1.11
N PRO A 130 -8.43 -0.68 0.11
CA PRO A 130 -7.97 0.57 -0.48
C PRO A 130 -7.90 1.67 0.59
N ALA A 131 -6.79 2.38 0.70
CA ALA A 131 -6.59 3.38 1.75
C ALA A 131 -7.63 4.51 1.71
N GLN A 132 -8.12 4.85 0.52
CA GLN A 132 -9.16 5.86 0.31
C GLN A 132 -10.51 5.51 0.94
N ASP A 133 -10.76 4.22 1.18
CA ASP A 133 -12.01 3.71 1.76
C ASP A 133 -11.94 3.63 3.29
N LEU A 134 -10.79 3.96 3.87
CA LEU A 134 -10.53 3.83 5.29
C LEU A 134 -10.57 5.17 6.03
N LYS A 135 -11.04 5.13 7.27
CA LYS A 135 -10.98 6.28 8.17
C LYS A 135 -9.57 6.43 8.73
N LEU A 136 -8.92 7.54 8.41
CA LEU A 136 -7.59 7.88 8.92
C LEU A 136 -7.62 7.97 10.45
N ALA A 137 -6.68 7.27 11.10
CA ALA A 137 -6.47 7.32 12.55
C ALA A 137 -5.24 8.16 12.91
N VAL A 138 -4.13 7.99 12.17
CA VAL A 138 -2.89 8.75 12.36
C VAL A 138 -2.44 9.29 11.01
N PRO A 139 -2.21 10.61 10.87
CA PRO A 139 -1.69 11.22 9.66
C PRO A 139 -0.34 10.65 9.26
N TYR A 140 0.03 10.86 7.99
CA TYR A 140 1.30 10.41 7.44
C TYR A 140 2.50 10.96 8.20
N ASP A 141 3.32 10.06 8.71
CA ASP A 141 4.63 10.33 9.30
C ASP A 141 5.71 10.08 8.22
N GLU A 142 6.29 11.16 7.72
CA GLU A 142 7.29 11.08 6.66
C GLU A 142 8.57 10.36 7.09
N SER A 143 8.93 10.43 8.37
CA SER A 143 10.15 9.81 8.91
C SER A 143 10.07 8.28 8.94
N LYS A 144 8.84 7.74 9.03
CA LYS A 144 8.56 6.30 9.07
C LYS A 144 7.91 5.79 7.78
N ASP A 145 7.58 6.70 6.87
CA ASP A 145 6.78 6.40 5.67
C ASP A 145 5.50 5.62 6.00
N VAL A 146 4.74 6.05 6.99
CA VAL A 146 3.53 5.35 7.42
C VAL A 146 2.38 6.29 7.73
N MET A 147 1.17 5.88 7.38
CA MET A 147 -0.08 6.42 7.91
C MET A 147 -0.95 5.27 8.41
N LEU A 148 -1.72 5.51 9.48
CA LEU A 148 -2.52 4.46 10.10
C LEU A 148 -4.01 4.76 9.97
N TYR A 149 -4.79 3.66 9.90
CA TYR A 149 -6.25 3.73 9.75
C TYR A 149 -6.96 2.84 10.75
N ASN A 150 -8.20 3.20 11.05
CA ASN A 150 -9.08 2.35 11.84
C ASN A 150 -9.41 1.07 11.05
N VAL A 151 -9.58 -0.04 11.76
CA VAL A 151 -10.03 -1.29 11.16
C VAL A 151 -11.49 -1.14 10.71
N PRO A 152 -11.80 -1.34 9.42
CA PRO A 152 -13.17 -1.29 8.93
C PRO A 152 -13.93 -2.56 9.31
N GLN A 153 -15.27 -2.51 9.24
CA GLN A 153 -16.10 -3.70 9.49
C GLN A 153 -15.87 -4.82 8.48
N GLN A 154 -15.53 -4.45 7.23
CA GLN A 154 -15.29 -5.41 6.15
C GLN A 154 -13.99 -5.06 5.43
N TYR A 155 -13.17 -6.06 5.17
CA TYR A 155 -11.95 -5.98 4.41
C TYR A 155 -11.57 -7.36 3.85
N THR A 156 -10.70 -7.38 2.85
CA THR A 156 -10.18 -8.63 2.30
C THR A 156 -9.15 -9.23 3.27
N LYS A 157 -9.25 -10.53 3.56
CA LYS A 157 -8.28 -11.28 4.35
C LYS A 157 -7.44 -12.15 3.43
N ASN A 158 -6.13 -11.97 3.46
CA ASN A 158 -5.17 -12.76 2.71
C ASN A 158 -4.44 -13.69 3.69
N GLU A 159 -4.62 -14.99 3.51
CA GLU A 159 -3.82 -15.97 4.24
C GLU A 159 -2.49 -16.18 3.51
N VAL A 160 -1.39 -15.93 4.21
CA VAL A 160 -0.03 -16.08 3.69
C VAL A 160 0.66 -17.19 4.49
N LYS A 161 0.93 -18.30 3.83
CA LYS A 161 1.54 -19.50 4.42
C LYS A 161 3.06 -19.51 4.21
N PRO A 162 3.81 -20.38 4.89
CA PRO A 162 5.24 -20.53 4.66
C PRO A 162 5.55 -20.76 3.17
N GLY A 163 6.52 -20.00 2.66
CA GLY A 163 6.90 -20.02 1.24
C GLY A 163 6.04 -19.13 0.34
N GLN A 164 5.05 -18.44 0.88
CA GLN A 164 4.19 -17.51 0.16
C GLN A 164 4.51 -16.07 0.48
N PHE A 165 4.17 -15.19 -0.46
CA PHE A 165 4.31 -13.74 -0.33
C PHE A 165 3.04 -13.00 -0.75
N VAL A 166 2.91 -11.76 -0.27
CA VAL A 166 1.93 -10.77 -0.72
C VAL A 166 2.61 -9.42 -0.88
N ILE A 167 2.20 -8.63 -1.89
CA ILE A 167 2.76 -7.31 -2.21
C ILE A 167 1.69 -6.26 -1.98
N TYR A 168 2.05 -5.20 -1.26
CA TYR A 168 1.23 -4.02 -1.04
C TYR A 168 1.88 -2.79 -1.69
N LEU A 169 1.17 -2.20 -2.64
CA LEU A 169 1.58 -0.98 -3.33
C LEU A 169 1.20 0.27 -2.50
N PRO A 170 1.80 1.44 -2.76
CA PRO A 170 1.32 2.69 -2.18
C PRO A 170 -0.18 2.89 -2.41
N GLY A 171 -0.89 3.29 -1.34
CA GLY A 171 -2.35 3.41 -1.37
C GLY A 171 -3.12 2.12 -1.10
N GLN A 172 -2.45 0.97 -1.06
CA GLN A 172 -3.01 -0.30 -0.61
C GLN A 172 -2.77 -0.45 0.89
N ALA A 173 -3.78 -0.12 1.70
CA ALA A 173 -3.67 -0.28 3.13
C ALA A 173 -3.77 -1.75 3.53
N HIS A 174 -2.93 -2.15 4.48
CA HIS A 174 -2.86 -3.54 4.95
C HIS A 174 -2.79 -3.61 6.47
N LEU A 175 -3.26 -4.74 7.01
CA LEU A 175 -3.29 -5.05 8.43
C LEU A 175 -2.37 -6.24 8.68
N PRO A 176 -1.08 -6.01 9.06
CA PRO A 176 -0.09 -7.07 9.13
C PRO A 176 -0.13 -7.85 10.44
N ASN A 177 0.51 -9.01 10.42
CA ASN A 177 0.83 -9.85 11.59
C ASN A 177 -0.39 -10.40 12.33
N CYS A 178 -1.53 -10.56 11.66
CA CYS A 178 -2.73 -11.06 12.30
C CYS A 178 -2.88 -12.57 12.20
N HIS A 179 -3.73 -13.13 13.07
CA HIS A 179 -4.15 -14.55 13.05
C HIS A 179 -5.67 -14.68 12.98
N LEU A 180 -6.16 -15.83 12.49
CA LEU A 180 -7.58 -16.22 12.55
C LEU A 180 -7.89 -17.17 13.68
N GLN A 181 -6.95 -18.07 14.01
CA GLN A 181 -7.18 -19.22 14.89
C GLN A 181 -6.46 -19.12 16.24
N GLY A 182 -6.08 -17.91 16.65
CA GLY A 182 -5.35 -17.66 17.89
C GLY A 182 -3.86 -17.40 17.70
N PRO A 183 -3.19 -16.88 18.74
CA PRO A 183 -1.80 -16.41 18.65
C PRO A 183 -0.83 -17.58 18.41
N HIS A 184 0.15 -17.33 17.57
CA HIS A 184 1.26 -18.23 17.26
C HIS A 184 2.49 -17.42 16.86
N ASP A 185 3.66 -18.05 16.88
CA ASP A 185 4.88 -17.43 16.45
C ASP A 185 4.91 -17.28 14.92
N LEU A 186 5.24 -16.10 14.46
CA LEU A 186 5.38 -15.75 13.06
C LEU A 186 6.84 -15.36 12.80
N HIS A 187 7.50 -16.07 11.87
CA HIS A 187 8.77 -15.68 11.29
C HIS A 187 8.54 -15.21 9.87
N LYS A 188 8.84 -13.96 9.59
CA LYS A 188 8.60 -13.34 8.28
C LYS A 188 9.72 -12.41 7.87
N VAL A 189 9.78 -12.13 6.59
CA VAL A 189 10.62 -11.10 5.98
C VAL A 189 9.71 -10.10 5.30
N VAL A 190 9.85 -8.81 5.64
CA VAL A 190 9.21 -7.72 4.90
C VAL A 190 10.30 -7.04 4.06
N ILE A 191 10.16 -7.09 2.74
CA ILE A 191 11.06 -6.31 1.87
C ILE A 191 10.38 -5.00 1.53
N LYS A 192 11.10 -3.91 1.78
CA LYS A 192 10.73 -2.55 1.39
C LYS A 192 11.41 -2.22 0.07
N VAL A 193 10.63 -1.92 -0.97
CA VAL A 193 11.14 -1.51 -2.30
C VAL A 193 10.69 -0.09 -2.58
N HIS A 194 11.66 0.84 -2.73
CA HIS A 194 11.33 2.24 -3.02
C HIS A 194 10.68 2.36 -4.41
N VAL A 195 9.64 3.18 -4.52
CA VAL A 195 8.87 3.35 -5.78
C VAL A 195 9.74 3.83 -6.94
N ASP A 196 10.71 4.71 -6.68
CA ASP A 196 11.62 5.23 -7.71
C ASP A 196 12.59 4.15 -8.20
N TYR A 197 13.05 3.24 -7.32
CA TYR A 197 13.85 2.08 -7.71
C TYR A 197 13.09 1.20 -8.69
N LEU A 198 11.86 0.81 -8.33
CA LEU A 198 11.04 -0.02 -9.21
C LEU A 198 10.77 0.66 -10.55
N ALA A 199 10.46 1.97 -10.53
CA ALA A 199 10.22 2.74 -11.75
C ALA A 199 11.46 2.78 -12.66
N ALA A 200 12.67 2.92 -12.08
CA ALA A 200 13.93 2.90 -12.82
C ALA A 200 14.20 1.51 -13.44
N LYS A 201 14.01 0.43 -12.67
CA LYS A 201 14.23 -0.95 -13.17
C LYS A 201 13.27 -1.32 -14.30
N ARG A 202 12.00 -0.94 -14.21
CA ARG A 202 11.01 -1.20 -15.26
C ARG A 202 11.26 -0.47 -16.56
N LYS A 203 12.01 0.65 -16.55
CA LYS A 203 12.40 1.39 -17.76
C LYS A 203 13.61 0.80 -18.48
N GLN A 204 14.43 0.02 -17.77
CA GLN A 204 15.69 -0.53 -18.31
C GLN A 204 15.52 -1.89 -19.00
N GLY A 205 14.39 -2.52 -18.90
CA GLY A 205 14.07 -3.81 -19.49
C GLY A 205 12.79 -3.78 -20.32
#